data_d09a98ed2e31767fcd921566ff4d04d3
#
_entry.id   d09a98ed2e31767fcd921566ff4d04d3
#
_cell.length_a   1.000
_cell.length_b   1.000
_cell.length_c   1.000
_cell.angle_alpha   90.00
_cell.angle_beta   90.00
_cell.angle_gamma   90.00
#
_symmetry.space_group_name_H-M   'P 1'
#
loop_
_entity.id
_entity.type
_entity.pdbx_description
1 polymer ?
#
loop_
_entity_poly.entity_id
_entity_poly.type
_entity_poly.pdbx_seq_one_letter_code
_entity_poly.pdbx_strand_id
1 'polypeptide(L)'
;SHPFRFSETSDGTHGGGSEYITGVTNAGSATVTFVPTDGAPSTLHYYCGAHPGMGGTINVRLLRYRESIASYIIDYADLRIGGQTIERITGDYIYMYNQIHSNEDDILQTLYFLSGHGNRISVTYDWDYSVFLPFYFFRHSSLAIPVCGLTKQLVDVRIKFKKLDDVTESLNRLDSSISDPPMGITSELKKVSLVNEFFFITENEKNFILSRPIEYVITQLQKSELKFKAGESKKSGMLNFKHPVKEMFFLAVSDDVHKYETIKQVTMKFNNNTIIDADTLMLCYEQPLKYYTGITNGNFGVYSFSMNPETYYPTGQVNMSRIAHNLIEIELDTPDANFAHKVYVYAVNYNVLRIESGLGGLKF
;
A
#
# COMPACT_ATOMS: atom_id res chain seq x y z
N SER A 1 -38.79 26.23 -23.36
CA SER A 1 -37.51 25.76 -22.79
C SER A 1 -37.78 24.72 -21.70
N HIS A 2 -36.86 23.79 -21.48
CA HIS A 2 -36.97 22.78 -20.46
C HIS A 2 -35.77 22.94 -19.50
N PRO A 3 -35.88 23.85 -18.49
CA PRO A 3 -34.80 24.10 -17.56
C PRO A 3 -34.53 22.85 -16.73
N PHE A 4 -33.31 22.30 -16.81
CA PHE A 4 -32.87 21.10 -16.12
C PHE A 4 -32.46 21.45 -14.69
N ARG A 5 -33.01 20.75 -13.70
CA ARG A 5 -32.79 20.99 -12.27
C ARG A 5 -32.71 19.69 -11.51
N PHE A 6 -32.19 19.72 -10.25
CA PHE A 6 -32.12 18.61 -9.34
C PHE A 6 -32.99 18.83 -8.09
N SER A 7 -33.45 17.74 -7.49
CA SER A 7 -34.19 17.72 -6.22
C SER A 7 -34.02 16.40 -5.52
N GLU A 8 -34.21 16.38 -4.20
CA GLU A 8 -34.30 15.14 -3.41
C GLU A 8 -35.68 14.48 -3.54
N THR A 9 -36.66 15.21 -4.04
CA THR A 9 -38.02 14.73 -4.27
C THR A 9 -38.25 14.42 -5.75
N SER A 10 -38.94 13.33 -6.05
CA SER A 10 -39.35 12.99 -7.42
C SER A 10 -40.18 14.14 -8.01
N ASP A 11 -39.90 14.48 -9.29
CA ASP A 11 -40.52 15.62 -10.01
C ASP A 11 -40.28 17.01 -9.36
N GLY A 12 -39.35 17.08 -8.40
CA GLY A 12 -38.84 18.32 -7.81
C GLY A 12 -39.92 19.20 -7.20
N THR A 13 -39.96 20.48 -7.63
CA THR A 13 -40.93 21.46 -7.14
C THR A 13 -42.38 21.14 -7.54
N HIS A 14 -42.59 20.39 -8.62
CA HIS A 14 -43.91 19.92 -9.04
C HIS A 14 -44.40 18.76 -8.13
N GLY A 15 -43.49 17.98 -7.56
CA GLY A 15 -43.78 16.95 -6.57
C GLY A 15 -43.82 17.45 -5.12
N GLY A 16 -43.77 18.77 -4.89
CA GLY A 16 -43.80 19.38 -3.55
C GLY A 16 -42.45 19.46 -2.87
N GLY A 17 -41.36 19.16 -3.56
CA GLY A 17 -39.97 19.26 -3.07
C GLY A 17 -39.36 20.64 -3.35
N SER A 18 -38.08 20.76 -2.97
CA SER A 18 -37.26 21.94 -3.23
C SER A 18 -36.16 21.61 -4.25
N GLU A 19 -35.68 22.65 -4.92
CA GLU A 19 -34.52 22.51 -5.80
C GLU A 19 -33.25 22.21 -4.99
N TYR A 20 -32.48 21.21 -5.41
CA TYR A 20 -31.18 20.89 -4.86
C TYR A 20 -30.10 21.67 -5.63
N ILE A 21 -29.35 22.51 -4.91
CA ILE A 21 -28.35 23.43 -5.50
C ILE A 21 -26.92 23.18 -5.05
N THR A 22 -26.70 22.32 -4.04
CA THR A 22 -25.34 22.04 -3.51
C THR A 22 -24.50 21.32 -4.55
N GLY A 23 -23.36 21.90 -4.92
CA GLY A 23 -22.49 21.37 -5.98
C GLY A 23 -23.03 21.50 -7.41
N VAL A 24 -24.16 22.21 -7.59
CA VAL A 24 -24.78 22.45 -8.91
C VAL A 24 -24.41 23.84 -9.42
N THR A 25 -23.93 23.90 -10.67
CA THR A 25 -23.67 25.14 -11.37
C THR A 25 -24.48 25.20 -12.68
N ASN A 26 -24.89 26.40 -13.09
CA ASN A 26 -25.70 26.62 -14.27
C ASN A 26 -27.06 25.89 -14.25
N ALA A 27 -27.70 25.74 -13.09
CA ALA A 27 -29.03 25.15 -12.97
C ALA A 27 -30.04 25.84 -13.90
N GLY A 28 -30.85 25.05 -14.61
CA GLY A 28 -31.82 25.54 -15.54
C GLY A 28 -31.28 25.98 -16.90
N SER A 29 -29.99 25.87 -17.15
CA SER A 29 -29.39 26.17 -18.47
C SER A 29 -29.33 24.93 -19.37
N ALA A 30 -28.82 25.07 -20.61
CA ALA A 30 -28.63 23.98 -21.55
C ALA A 30 -27.53 22.99 -21.10
N THR A 31 -26.60 23.47 -20.28
CA THR A 31 -25.54 22.63 -19.68
C THR A 31 -25.51 22.90 -18.20
N VAL A 32 -25.83 21.87 -17.42
CA VAL A 32 -25.80 21.91 -15.96
C VAL A 32 -24.63 21.04 -15.52
N THR A 33 -23.78 21.55 -14.63
CA THR A 33 -22.68 20.79 -14.02
C THR A 33 -23.04 20.46 -12.58
N PHE A 34 -22.92 19.20 -12.22
CA PHE A 34 -23.10 18.73 -10.86
C PHE A 34 -21.82 18.03 -10.37
N VAL A 35 -21.26 18.56 -9.30
CA VAL A 35 -20.12 17.97 -8.59
C VAL A 35 -20.60 17.53 -7.22
N PRO A 36 -20.86 16.22 -7.01
CA PRO A 36 -21.32 15.71 -5.72
C PRO A 36 -20.30 16.01 -4.61
N THR A 37 -20.77 16.56 -3.51
CA THR A 37 -20.00 16.72 -2.28
C THR A 37 -20.17 15.48 -1.39
N ASP A 38 -19.33 15.33 -0.36
CA ASP A 38 -19.44 14.23 0.61
C ASP A 38 -20.81 14.22 1.34
N GLY A 39 -21.44 15.38 1.46
CA GLY A 39 -22.79 15.54 2.01
C GLY A 39 -23.93 15.36 1.01
N ALA A 40 -23.64 15.08 -0.28
CA ALA A 40 -24.69 14.90 -1.28
C ALA A 40 -25.59 13.69 -0.94
N PRO A 41 -26.92 13.77 -1.15
CA PRO A 41 -27.81 12.64 -0.93
C PRO A 41 -27.48 11.49 -1.87
N SER A 42 -27.73 10.25 -1.43
CA SER A 42 -27.48 9.03 -2.21
C SER A 42 -28.35 8.93 -3.47
N THR A 43 -29.51 9.59 -3.45
CA THR A 43 -30.44 9.65 -4.57
C THR A 43 -30.85 11.10 -4.81
N LEU A 44 -30.76 11.54 -6.04
CA LEU A 44 -31.31 12.78 -6.54
C LEU A 44 -32.27 12.48 -7.70
N HIS A 45 -33.16 13.40 -7.94
CA HIS A 45 -34.04 13.41 -9.12
C HIS A 45 -33.72 14.59 -9.98
N TYR A 46 -33.53 14.38 -11.28
CA TYR A 46 -33.56 15.49 -12.21
C TYR A 46 -34.99 15.73 -12.66
N TYR A 47 -35.35 17.00 -12.91
CA TYR A 47 -36.66 17.38 -13.36
C TYR A 47 -36.61 18.62 -14.23
N CYS A 48 -37.68 18.84 -15.00
CA CYS A 48 -37.86 20.07 -15.75
C CYS A 48 -38.51 21.13 -14.86
N GLY A 49 -37.86 22.27 -14.63
CA GLY A 49 -38.42 23.34 -13.81
C GLY A 49 -39.68 24.01 -14.34
N ALA A 50 -40.08 23.70 -15.60
CA ALA A 50 -41.26 24.32 -16.25
C ALA A 50 -42.43 23.34 -16.41
N HIS A 51 -42.19 22.05 -16.48
CA HIS A 51 -43.23 21.06 -16.81
C HIS A 51 -43.18 19.87 -15.84
N PRO A 52 -44.31 19.49 -15.26
CA PRO A 52 -44.40 18.30 -14.39
C PRO A 52 -44.22 16.97 -15.16
N GLY A 53 -43.82 15.92 -14.50
CA GLY A 53 -43.68 14.58 -15.06
C GLY A 53 -42.51 14.38 -16.03
N MET A 54 -41.60 15.35 -16.12
CA MET A 54 -40.39 15.27 -16.94
C MET A 54 -39.14 15.18 -16.07
N GLY A 55 -38.76 13.98 -15.76
CA GLY A 55 -37.60 13.76 -14.90
C GLY A 55 -37.24 12.28 -14.71
N GLY A 56 -36.28 11.99 -13.87
CA GLY A 56 -35.85 10.66 -13.52
C GLY A 56 -34.93 10.64 -12.30
N THR A 57 -34.49 9.47 -11.94
CA THR A 57 -33.66 9.25 -10.75
C THR A 57 -32.18 9.22 -11.12
N ILE A 58 -31.35 9.79 -10.27
CA ILE A 58 -29.89 9.75 -10.33
C ILE A 58 -29.37 9.10 -9.06
N ASN A 59 -28.58 8.06 -9.21
CA ASN A 59 -27.83 7.46 -8.11
C ASN A 59 -26.51 8.22 -7.98
N VAL A 60 -26.31 8.87 -6.84
CA VAL A 60 -25.10 9.63 -6.56
C VAL A 60 -24.04 8.68 -6.02
N ARG A 61 -22.88 8.66 -6.68
CA ARG A 61 -21.71 7.91 -6.25
C ARG A 61 -20.66 8.87 -5.74
N LEU A 62 -19.98 8.47 -4.67
CA LEU A 62 -18.84 9.19 -4.12
C LEU A 62 -17.55 8.60 -4.70
N LEU A 63 -16.77 9.45 -5.37
CA LEU A 63 -15.44 9.09 -5.81
C LEU A 63 -14.44 9.37 -4.69
N ARG A 64 -13.67 8.35 -4.32
CA ARG A 64 -12.67 8.46 -3.27
C ARG A 64 -11.40 7.70 -3.64
N TYR A 65 -10.30 8.03 -2.98
CA TYR A 65 -9.09 7.25 -3.08
C TYR A 65 -9.24 5.94 -2.31
N ARG A 66 -8.56 4.89 -2.79
CA ARG A 66 -8.42 3.64 -2.06
C ARG A 66 -7.65 3.87 -0.76
N GLU A 67 -7.81 2.95 0.17
CA GLU A 67 -7.20 3.03 1.49
C GLU A 67 -5.68 3.23 1.42
N SER A 68 -5.14 4.08 2.32
CA SER A 68 -3.71 4.34 2.43
C SER A 68 -3.08 4.87 1.13
N ILE A 69 -3.73 5.85 0.52
CA ILE A 69 -3.40 6.35 -0.83
C ILE A 69 -1.92 6.65 -1.05
N ALA A 70 -1.22 7.27 -0.09
CA ALA A 70 0.18 7.65 -0.27
C ALA A 70 1.11 6.43 -0.41
N SER A 71 0.81 5.34 0.29
CA SER A 71 1.51 4.07 0.11
C SER A 71 1.01 3.35 -1.14
N TYR A 72 -0.32 3.28 -1.30
CA TYR A 72 -0.93 2.48 -2.35
C TYR A 72 -0.65 2.99 -3.77
N ILE A 73 -0.53 4.32 -3.96
CA ILE A 73 -0.20 4.90 -5.26
C ILE A 73 1.19 4.49 -5.77
N ILE A 74 2.11 4.09 -4.89
CA ILE A 74 3.43 3.60 -5.25
C ILE A 74 3.30 2.15 -5.74
N ASP A 75 3.61 1.90 -7.02
CA ASP A 75 3.74 0.54 -7.54
C ASP A 75 5.01 -0.11 -6.96
N TYR A 76 6.15 0.57 -7.13
CA TYR A 76 7.39 0.23 -6.46
C TYR A 76 8.33 1.44 -6.35
N ALA A 77 9.25 1.35 -5.39
CA ALA A 77 10.39 2.25 -5.27
C ALA A 77 11.69 1.42 -5.24
N ASP A 78 12.66 1.80 -6.07
CA ASP A 78 13.98 1.18 -6.19
C ASP A 78 15.04 2.11 -5.60
N LEU A 79 15.82 1.60 -4.67
CA LEU A 79 17.11 2.20 -4.32
C LEU A 79 18.16 1.64 -5.26
N ARG A 80 18.91 2.51 -5.94
CA ARG A 80 19.92 2.10 -6.90
C ARG A 80 21.27 2.73 -6.59
N ILE A 81 22.33 1.97 -6.81
CA ILE A 81 23.72 2.43 -6.73
C ILE A 81 24.38 2.08 -8.06
N GLY A 82 24.89 3.07 -8.79
CA GLY A 82 25.50 2.87 -10.10
C GLY A 82 24.55 2.24 -11.13
N GLY A 83 23.25 2.49 -11.01
CA GLY A 83 22.21 1.91 -11.86
C GLY A 83 21.76 0.49 -11.48
N GLN A 84 22.47 -0.19 -10.56
CA GLN A 84 22.06 -1.48 -10.02
C GLN A 84 21.02 -1.28 -8.90
N THR A 85 19.91 -2.01 -8.97
CA THR A 85 18.91 -2.03 -7.89
C THR A 85 19.47 -2.79 -6.69
N ILE A 86 19.62 -2.09 -5.58
CA ILE A 86 20.07 -2.64 -4.29
C ILE A 86 18.88 -3.17 -3.50
N GLU A 87 17.79 -2.40 -3.45
CA GLU A 87 16.56 -2.79 -2.77
C GLU A 87 15.35 -2.29 -3.56
N ARG A 88 14.31 -3.11 -3.64
CA ARG A 88 13.00 -2.73 -4.17
C ARG A 88 11.94 -2.91 -3.11
N ILE A 89 11.16 -1.88 -2.85
CA ILE A 89 9.99 -1.93 -1.97
C ILE A 89 8.72 -1.62 -2.76
N THR A 90 7.58 -2.16 -2.35
CA THR A 90 6.27 -1.94 -2.98
C THR A 90 5.36 -1.12 -2.08
N GLY A 91 4.32 -0.50 -2.64
CA GLY A 91 3.34 0.25 -1.85
C GLY A 91 2.67 -0.58 -0.77
N ASP A 92 2.33 -1.84 -1.08
CA ASP A 92 1.76 -2.76 -0.09
C ASP A 92 2.74 -3.05 1.06
N TYR A 93 4.03 -3.20 0.77
CA TYR A 93 5.04 -3.37 1.81
C TYR A 93 5.21 -2.12 2.66
N ILE A 94 5.20 -0.93 2.04
CA ILE A 94 5.25 0.35 2.76
C ILE A 94 4.05 0.46 3.73
N TYR A 95 2.84 0.08 3.28
CA TYR A 95 1.66 0.03 4.13
C TYR A 95 1.86 -0.90 5.33
N MET A 96 2.25 -2.15 5.09
CA MET A 96 2.46 -3.15 6.16
C MET A 96 3.57 -2.72 7.12
N TYR A 97 4.66 -2.16 6.59
CA TYR A 97 5.77 -1.66 7.41
C TYR A 97 5.31 -0.54 8.34
N ASN A 98 4.62 0.47 7.82
CA ASN A 98 4.12 1.59 8.62
C ASN A 98 3.13 1.10 9.68
N GLN A 99 2.25 0.16 9.33
CA GLN A 99 1.26 -0.40 10.24
C GLN A 99 1.92 -1.13 11.44
N ILE A 100 2.94 -1.95 11.18
CA ILE A 100 3.49 -2.84 12.21
C ILE A 100 4.62 -2.21 13.05
N HIS A 101 5.29 -1.17 12.52
CA HIS A 101 6.37 -0.47 13.22
C HIS A 101 5.92 0.84 13.89
N SER A 102 4.63 1.14 13.89
CA SER A 102 4.06 2.33 14.55
C SER A 102 3.09 1.90 15.64
N ASN A 103 3.06 2.63 16.73
CA ASN A 103 2.05 2.41 17.76
C ASN A 103 0.67 2.92 17.27
N GLU A 104 -0.41 2.55 17.98
CA GLU A 104 -1.77 2.87 17.58
C GLU A 104 -2.02 4.39 17.55
N ASP A 105 -1.48 5.15 18.48
CA ASP A 105 -1.60 6.61 18.52
C ASP A 105 -0.93 7.27 17.32
N ASP A 106 0.27 6.83 16.93
CA ASP A 106 0.97 7.34 15.76
C ASP A 106 0.21 7.00 14.45
N ILE A 107 -0.39 5.81 14.37
CA ILE A 107 -1.21 5.42 13.21
C ILE A 107 -2.43 6.33 13.10
N LEU A 108 -3.21 6.47 14.16
CA LEU A 108 -4.47 7.20 14.16
C LEU A 108 -4.31 8.71 14.04
N GLN A 109 -3.27 9.28 14.66
CA GLN A 109 -3.09 10.73 14.71
C GLN A 109 -2.11 11.28 13.67
N THR A 110 -1.08 10.53 13.33
CA THR A 110 -0.01 11.02 12.48
C THR A 110 -0.07 10.43 11.07
N LEU A 111 0.00 9.10 10.95
CA LEU A 111 0.02 8.46 9.64
C LEU A 111 -1.30 8.62 8.88
N TYR A 112 -2.42 8.67 9.60
CA TYR A 112 -3.72 8.98 9.02
C TYR A 112 -3.70 10.32 8.25
N PHE A 113 -3.16 11.38 8.88
CA PHE A 113 -3.08 12.71 8.25
C PHE A 113 -1.96 12.82 7.22
N LEU A 114 -0.79 12.22 7.47
CA LEU A 114 0.36 12.34 6.57
C LEU A 114 0.18 11.55 5.26
N SER A 115 -0.30 10.32 5.37
CA SER A 115 -0.32 9.38 4.24
C SER A 115 -1.70 8.85 3.86
N GLY A 116 -2.75 9.26 4.58
CA GLY A 116 -4.07 8.68 4.43
C GLY A 116 -4.12 7.22 4.90
N HIS A 117 -3.21 6.81 5.79
CA HIS A 117 -3.11 5.43 6.26
C HIS A 117 -4.39 4.98 6.96
N GLY A 118 -4.91 3.82 6.56
CA GLY A 118 -6.17 3.27 7.11
C GLY A 118 -7.42 4.05 6.72
N ASN A 119 -7.34 5.04 5.81
CA ASN A 119 -8.47 5.87 5.43
C ASN A 119 -8.69 5.91 3.92
N ARG A 120 -9.93 6.21 3.54
CA ARG A 120 -10.42 6.39 2.16
C ARG A 120 -10.89 7.82 1.97
N ILE A 121 -10.02 8.65 1.44
CA ILE A 121 -10.23 10.10 1.33
C ILE A 121 -10.96 10.43 0.03
N SER A 122 -11.94 11.35 0.10
CA SER A 122 -12.61 11.85 -1.10
C SER A 122 -11.63 12.54 -2.04
N VAL A 123 -11.77 12.29 -3.35
CA VAL A 123 -10.94 12.93 -4.38
C VAL A 123 -11.20 14.43 -4.53
N THR A 124 -12.26 14.96 -3.89
CA THR A 124 -12.58 16.39 -3.92
C THR A 124 -11.66 17.24 -3.06
N TYR A 125 -10.93 16.61 -2.14
CA TYR A 125 -9.98 17.32 -1.30
C TYR A 125 -8.59 17.39 -1.95
N ASP A 126 -8.06 18.60 -2.06
CA ASP A 126 -6.67 18.85 -2.45
C ASP A 126 -5.79 18.60 -1.20
N TRP A 127 -5.02 17.53 -1.20
CA TRP A 127 -4.25 17.11 -0.03
C TRP A 127 -2.80 16.83 -0.40
N ASP A 128 -1.89 17.31 0.43
CA ASP A 128 -0.46 16.98 0.32
C ASP A 128 -0.17 15.73 1.17
N TYR A 129 0.22 14.64 0.50
CA TYR A 129 0.59 13.40 1.18
C TYR A 129 2.08 13.28 1.39
N SER A 130 2.47 12.72 2.52
CA SER A 130 3.85 12.35 2.83
C SER A 130 3.91 10.88 3.24
N VAL A 131 4.88 10.14 2.72
CA VAL A 131 5.07 8.72 3.02
C VAL A 131 6.54 8.41 3.23
N PHE A 132 6.85 7.62 4.26
CA PHE A 132 8.19 7.13 4.50
C PHE A 132 8.51 5.96 3.58
N LEU A 133 9.73 5.96 3.04
CA LEU A 133 10.24 4.87 2.23
C LEU A 133 11.19 4.02 3.09
N PRO A 134 10.74 2.85 3.60
CA PRO A 134 11.48 2.06 4.57
C PRO A 134 12.61 1.23 3.92
N PHE A 135 13.50 1.89 3.18
CA PHE A 135 14.74 1.28 2.72
C PHE A 135 15.63 0.93 3.90
N TYR A 136 16.59 0.04 3.70
CA TYR A 136 17.42 -0.49 4.79
C TYR A 136 18.05 0.60 5.67
N PHE A 137 18.46 1.73 5.11
CA PHE A 137 19.09 2.83 5.83
C PHE A 137 18.09 3.74 6.59
N PHE A 138 16.79 3.63 6.31
CA PHE A 138 15.75 4.37 7.03
C PHE A 138 15.64 3.94 8.49
N ARG A 139 15.97 2.69 8.79
CA ARG A 139 15.72 2.07 10.10
C ARG A 139 16.65 2.56 11.20
N HIS A 140 17.88 2.95 10.87
CA HIS A 140 18.86 3.40 11.86
C HIS A 140 19.96 4.22 11.20
N SER A 141 20.43 5.28 11.88
CA SER A 141 21.48 6.17 11.40
C SER A 141 22.82 5.45 11.11
N SER A 142 23.13 4.38 11.83
CA SER A 142 24.33 3.56 11.58
C SER A 142 24.32 2.83 10.23
N LEU A 143 23.17 2.74 9.58
CA LEU A 143 23.02 2.15 8.25
C LEU A 143 23.03 3.20 7.15
N ALA A 144 23.30 4.46 7.47
CA ALA A 144 23.38 5.54 6.48
C ALA A 144 24.34 5.18 5.34
N ILE A 145 23.95 5.52 4.10
CA ILE A 145 24.77 5.25 2.92
C ILE A 145 26.01 6.13 2.96
N PRO A 146 27.24 5.57 2.97
CA PRO A 146 28.47 6.36 2.97
C PRO A 146 28.75 6.93 1.57
N VAL A 147 28.01 7.97 1.20
CA VAL A 147 28.07 8.59 -0.14
C VAL A 147 29.49 9.05 -0.48
N CYS A 148 30.28 9.46 0.52
CA CYS A 148 31.69 9.83 0.32
C CYS A 148 32.55 8.67 -0.21
N GLY A 149 32.13 7.41 0.03
CA GLY A 149 32.79 6.21 -0.49
C GLY A 149 32.37 5.82 -1.91
N LEU A 150 31.33 6.46 -2.46
CA LEU A 150 30.75 6.13 -3.78
C LEU A 150 31.19 7.15 -4.85
N THR A 151 32.47 7.37 -4.98
CA THR A 151 33.01 8.43 -5.86
C THR A 151 32.84 8.18 -7.36
N LYS A 152 32.54 6.93 -7.76
CA LYS A 152 32.39 6.51 -9.17
C LYS A 152 30.94 6.13 -9.52
N GLN A 153 30.03 6.17 -8.57
CA GLN A 153 28.65 5.76 -8.78
C GLN A 153 27.70 6.76 -8.11
N LEU A 154 26.56 6.95 -8.73
CA LEU A 154 25.46 7.75 -8.17
C LEU A 154 24.52 6.84 -7.39
N VAL A 155 23.98 7.39 -6.31
CA VAL A 155 22.85 6.82 -5.58
C VAL A 155 21.59 7.54 -6.05
N ASP A 156 20.61 6.80 -6.51
CA ASP A 156 19.33 7.35 -6.93
C ASP A 156 18.16 6.49 -6.44
N VAL A 157 17.00 7.12 -6.31
CA VAL A 157 15.74 6.48 -5.99
C VAL A 157 14.82 6.61 -7.20
N ARG A 158 14.36 5.49 -7.73
CA ARG A 158 13.39 5.44 -8.81
C ARG A 158 12.04 5.00 -8.27
N ILE A 159 11.02 5.83 -8.45
CA ILE A 159 9.65 5.53 -8.02
C ILE A 159 8.78 5.36 -9.26
N LYS A 160 8.00 4.29 -9.28
CA LYS A 160 6.92 4.09 -10.25
C LYS A 160 5.58 4.24 -9.54
N PHE A 161 4.74 5.11 -10.07
CA PHE A 161 3.38 5.30 -9.58
C PHE A 161 2.39 4.48 -10.39
N LYS A 162 1.32 4.03 -9.74
CA LYS A 162 0.15 3.43 -10.38
C LYS A 162 -0.65 4.50 -11.14
N LYS A 163 -1.54 4.07 -12.02
CA LYS A 163 -2.49 4.97 -12.67
C LYS A 163 -3.53 5.44 -11.68
N LEU A 164 -4.14 6.59 -11.95
CA LEU A 164 -5.18 7.14 -11.07
C LEU A 164 -6.38 6.20 -10.97
N ASP A 165 -6.81 5.60 -12.08
CA ASP A 165 -7.93 4.66 -12.12
C ASP A 165 -7.68 3.46 -11.18
N ASP A 166 -6.43 3.01 -11.05
CA ASP A 166 -6.06 1.89 -10.17
C ASP A 166 -6.14 2.27 -8.67
N VAL A 167 -6.07 3.56 -8.35
CA VAL A 167 -6.01 4.06 -6.96
C VAL A 167 -7.27 4.77 -6.48
N THR A 168 -8.28 4.84 -7.34
CA THR A 168 -9.59 5.41 -7.02
C THR A 168 -10.68 4.35 -7.03
N GLU A 169 -11.76 4.61 -6.35
CA GLU A 169 -12.94 3.75 -6.31
C GLU A 169 -14.22 4.59 -6.27
N SER A 170 -15.31 4.03 -6.74
CA SER A 170 -16.64 4.63 -6.73
C SER A 170 -17.51 3.94 -5.69
N LEU A 171 -17.91 4.66 -4.65
CA LEU A 171 -18.84 4.18 -3.62
C LEU A 171 -20.27 4.53 -3.99
N ASN A 172 -21.11 3.51 -4.12
CA ASN A 172 -22.55 3.70 -4.19
C ASN A 172 -23.08 3.94 -2.76
N ARG A 173 -23.68 5.10 -2.54
CA ARG A 173 -24.16 5.50 -1.21
C ARG A 173 -25.48 4.85 -0.79
N LEU A 174 -26.19 4.21 -1.74
CA LEU A 174 -27.45 3.51 -1.44
C LEU A 174 -27.22 2.15 -0.78
N ASP A 175 -26.30 1.37 -1.33
CA ASP A 175 -26.05 -0.02 -0.93
C ASP A 175 -24.62 -0.25 -0.43
N SER A 176 -23.83 0.81 -0.33
CA SER A 176 -22.40 0.76 0.03
C SER A 176 -21.54 -0.12 -0.87
N SER A 177 -22.03 -0.47 -2.05
CA SER A 177 -21.24 -1.22 -3.03
C SER A 177 -20.09 -0.36 -3.57
N ILE A 178 -18.95 -0.99 -3.76
CA ILE A 178 -17.75 -0.38 -4.33
C ILE A 178 -17.60 -0.90 -5.75
N SER A 179 -17.24 -0.05 -6.67
CA SER A 179 -16.93 -0.40 -8.06
C SER A 179 -15.75 0.41 -8.56
N ASP A 180 -15.21 0.02 -9.70
CA ASP A 180 -14.22 0.83 -10.39
C ASP A 180 -14.77 2.23 -10.71
N PRO A 181 -13.89 3.25 -10.74
CA PRO A 181 -14.29 4.60 -11.09
C PRO A 181 -14.78 4.66 -12.56
N PRO A 182 -15.65 5.62 -12.90
CA PRO A 182 -16.06 5.82 -14.28
C PRO A 182 -14.84 6.19 -15.13
N MET A 183 -14.82 5.72 -16.39
CA MET A 183 -13.75 6.05 -17.34
C MET A 183 -13.62 7.57 -17.54
N GLY A 184 -12.39 8.05 -17.69
CA GLY A 184 -12.10 9.44 -18.05
C GLY A 184 -11.80 10.36 -16.87
N ILE A 185 -11.52 9.83 -15.68
CA ILE A 185 -10.96 10.63 -14.60
C ILE A 185 -9.55 11.02 -15.01
N THR A 186 -9.34 12.30 -15.28
CA THR A 186 -8.02 12.87 -15.54
C THR A 186 -7.54 13.58 -14.28
N SER A 187 -6.48 13.06 -13.69
CA SER A 187 -5.74 13.75 -12.63
C SER A 187 -4.27 13.46 -12.81
N GLU A 188 -3.44 14.36 -12.36
CA GLU A 188 -2.00 14.23 -12.39
C GLU A 188 -1.40 14.54 -11.02
N LEU A 189 -0.23 13.97 -10.74
CA LEU A 189 0.55 14.36 -9.58
C LEU A 189 1.11 15.78 -9.83
N LYS A 190 0.56 16.77 -9.14
CA LYS A 190 0.96 18.18 -9.31
C LYS A 190 2.42 18.41 -8.90
N LYS A 191 2.88 17.71 -7.87
CA LYS A 191 4.24 17.84 -7.33
C LYS A 191 4.66 16.54 -6.66
N VAL A 192 5.89 16.12 -6.93
CA VAL A 192 6.56 15.02 -6.22
C VAL A 192 7.90 15.53 -5.74
N SER A 193 8.21 15.32 -4.48
CA SER A 193 9.51 15.67 -3.89
C SER A 193 10.01 14.52 -3.01
N LEU A 194 11.32 14.31 -2.99
CA LEU A 194 11.99 13.37 -2.11
C LEU A 194 12.77 14.17 -1.06
N VAL A 195 12.48 13.92 0.21
CA VAL A 195 13.19 14.53 1.34
C VAL A 195 14.20 13.52 1.86
N ASN A 196 15.47 13.93 1.95
CA ASN A 196 16.55 13.10 2.45
C ASN A 196 17.22 13.80 3.65
N GLU A 197 17.62 13.01 4.63
CA GLU A 197 18.46 13.45 5.73
C GLU A 197 19.92 13.11 5.44
N PHE A 198 20.82 14.07 5.64
CA PHE A 198 22.25 13.92 5.41
C PHE A 198 23.03 14.18 6.70
N PHE A 199 23.98 13.30 6.98
CA PHE A 199 24.95 13.48 8.06
C PHE A 199 26.26 14.01 7.47
N PHE A 200 26.67 15.19 7.91
CA PHE A 200 27.96 15.77 7.54
C PHE A 200 29.05 15.22 8.45
N ILE A 201 30.14 14.74 7.85
CA ILE A 201 31.26 14.13 8.55
C ILE A 201 32.51 14.99 8.38
N THR A 202 33.42 14.90 9.34
CA THR A 202 34.74 15.58 9.28
C THR A 202 35.65 14.87 8.25
N GLU A 203 36.70 15.59 7.82
CA GLU A 203 37.70 15.01 6.89
C GLU A 203 38.44 13.82 7.50
N ASN A 204 38.66 13.78 8.81
CA ASN A 204 39.25 12.62 9.50
C ASN A 204 38.34 11.40 9.45
N GLU A 205 37.02 11.56 9.68
CA GLU A 205 36.04 10.48 9.57
C GLU A 205 35.93 9.98 8.13
N LYS A 206 35.90 10.87 7.17
CA LYS A 206 35.91 10.53 5.75
C LYS A 206 37.15 9.71 5.38
N ASN A 207 38.34 10.12 5.79
CA ASN A 207 39.57 9.41 5.53
C ASN A 207 39.58 8.02 6.20
N PHE A 208 39.02 7.91 7.41
CA PHE A 208 38.83 6.62 8.07
C PHE A 208 37.87 5.70 7.29
N ILE A 209 36.74 6.23 6.84
CA ILE A 209 35.77 5.50 6.01
C ILE A 209 36.41 5.00 4.73
N LEU A 210 37.21 5.84 4.04
CA LEU A 210 37.84 5.51 2.77
C LEU A 210 39.09 4.62 2.90
N SER A 211 39.63 4.44 4.12
CA SER A 211 40.87 3.68 4.35
C SER A 211 40.74 2.17 4.16
N ARG A 212 39.51 1.64 4.14
CA ARG A 212 39.21 0.20 4.07
C ARG A 212 37.89 -0.08 3.35
N PRO A 213 37.69 -1.29 2.82
CA PRO A 213 36.39 -1.70 2.34
C PRO A 213 35.33 -1.64 3.46
N ILE A 214 34.14 -1.12 3.12
CA ILE A 214 33.03 -1.03 4.04
C ILE A 214 32.04 -2.13 3.68
N GLU A 215 31.59 -2.89 4.67
CA GLU A 215 30.55 -3.90 4.51
C GLU A 215 29.42 -3.64 5.50
N TYR A 216 28.20 -3.50 4.98
CA TYR A 216 26.97 -3.38 5.76
C TYR A 216 26.13 -4.62 5.60
N VAL A 217 25.60 -5.14 6.70
CA VAL A 217 24.47 -6.08 6.64
C VAL A 217 23.22 -5.23 6.40
N ILE A 218 22.63 -5.40 5.25
CA ILE A 218 21.41 -4.70 4.84
C ILE A 218 20.24 -5.68 4.79
N THR A 219 19.03 -5.14 4.75
CA THR A 219 17.83 -5.92 4.45
C THR A 219 17.38 -5.65 3.04
N GLN A 220 16.77 -6.67 2.43
CA GLN A 220 16.14 -6.60 1.11
C GLN A 220 14.78 -7.26 1.15
N LEU A 221 13.89 -6.86 0.26
CA LEU A 221 12.57 -7.43 0.11
C LEU A 221 12.49 -8.36 -1.10
N GLN A 222 11.99 -9.57 -0.88
CA GLN A 222 11.59 -10.49 -1.94
C GLN A 222 10.06 -10.65 -1.92
N LYS A 223 9.45 -10.83 -3.08
CA LYS A 223 8.01 -10.99 -3.24
C LYS A 223 7.70 -12.25 -4.04
N SER A 224 6.74 -13.03 -3.59
CA SER A 224 6.11 -14.14 -4.31
C SER A 224 4.61 -13.93 -4.37
N GLU A 225 3.96 -14.47 -5.40
CA GLU A 225 2.53 -14.30 -5.64
C GLU A 225 1.86 -15.66 -5.85
N LEU A 226 0.73 -15.89 -5.15
CA LEU A 226 -0.18 -17.00 -5.38
C LEU A 226 -1.51 -16.45 -5.88
N LYS A 227 -1.98 -16.95 -7.05
CA LYS A 227 -3.24 -16.52 -7.65
C LYS A 227 -4.33 -17.52 -7.30
N PHE A 228 -5.36 -17.06 -6.64
CA PHE A 228 -6.56 -17.83 -6.30
C PHE A 228 -7.66 -17.52 -7.30
N LYS A 229 -8.40 -18.54 -7.72
CA LYS A 229 -9.61 -18.34 -8.52
C LYS A 229 -10.74 -17.83 -7.64
N ALA A 230 -11.79 -17.29 -8.26
CA ALA A 230 -13.00 -16.93 -7.56
C ALA A 230 -13.55 -18.13 -6.76
N GLY A 231 -13.83 -17.91 -5.47
CA GLY A 231 -14.31 -18.95 -4.54
C GLY A 231 -13.27 -20.00 -4.12
N GLU A 232 -12.02 -19.92 -4.59
CA GLU A 232 -10.94 -20.82 -4.15
C GLU A 232 -10.45 -20.37 -2.78
N SER A 233 -10.65 -21.18 -1.73
CA SER A 233 -10.26 -20.85 -0.37
C SER A 233 -8.87 -21.33 0.01
N LYS A 234 -8.31 -22.30 -0.71
CA LYS A 234 -7.03 -22.92 -0.32
C LYS A 234 -6.12 -23.15 -1.52
N LYS A 235 -4.84 -22.81 -1.36
CA LYS A 235 -3.84 -22.99 -2.40
C LYS A 235 -2.47 -23.26 -1.85
N SER A 236 -1.74 -24.15 -2.55
CA SER A 236 -0.34 -24.47 -2.29
C SER A 236 0.54 -23.94 -3.41
N GLY A 237 1.76 -23.56 -3.06
CA GLY A 237 2.77 -23.09 -3.99
C GLY A 237 4.18 -23.30 -3.47
N MET A 238 5.16 -23.22 -4.35
CA MET A 238 6.56 -23.22 -3.97
C MET A 238 7.08 -21.78 -3.87
N LEU A 239 7.82 -21.49 -2.79
CA LEU A 239 8.49 -20.21 -2.61
C LEU A 239 9.93 -20.30 -3.10
N ASN A 240 10.30 -19.42 -4.02
CA ASN A 240 11.66 -19.35 -4.58
C ASN A 240 12.50 -18.25 -3.90
N PHE A 241 12.33 -18.07 -2.58
CA PHE A 241 13.13 -17.14 -1.82
C PHE A 241 14.55 -17.62 -1.62
N LYS A 242 15.47 -16.67 -1.59
CA LYS A 242 16.90 -16.89 -1.37
C LYS A 242 17.35 -16.06 -0.17
N HIS A 243 18.60 -16.26 0.21
CA HIS A 243 19.24 -15.56 1.32
C HIS A 243 18.65 -15.87 2.71
N PRO A 244 19.28 -15.39 3.76
CA PRO A 244 18.79 -15.50 5.13
C PRO A 244 17.56 -14.58 5.34
N VAL A 245 16.39 -15.17 5.56
CA VAL A 245 15.13 -14.44 5.79
C VAL A 245 14.89 -14.26 7.28
N LYS A 246 14.62 -13.02 7.70
CA LYS A 246 14.34 -12.69 9.10
C LYS A 246 12.85 -12.71 9.43
N GLU A 247 11.99 -12.33 8.49
CA GLU A 247 10.54 -12.22 8.67
C GLU A 247 9.81 -12.39 7.37
N MET A 248 8.54 -12.78 7.42
CA MET A 248 7.64 -12.86 6.28
C MET A 248 6.33 -12.15 6.56
N PHE A 249 5.79 -11.50 5.53
CA PHE A 249 4.46 -10.90 5.54
C PHE A 249 3.58 -11.62 4.53
N PHE A 250 2.32 -11.80 4.89
CA PHE A 250 1.31 -12.46 4.07
C PHE A 250 0.16 -11.50 3.86
N LEU A 251 -0.11 -11.12 2.62
CA LEU A 251 -1.13 -10.15 2.27
C LEU A 251 -2.04 -10.73 1.21
N ALA A 252 -3.33 -10.87 1.51
CA ALA A 252 -4.35 -11.28 0.57
C ALA A 252 -5.11 -10.06 0.05
N VAL A 253 -5.30 -9.98 -1.27
CA VAL A 253 -5.95 -8.85 -1.95
C VAL A 253 -6.98 -9.40 -2.93
N SER A 254 -8.19 -8.87 -2.91
CA SER A 254 -9.20 -9.13 -3.93
C SER A 254 -8.86 -8.37 -5.22
N ASP A 255 -9.04 -9.03 -6.38
CA ASP A 255 -8.74 -8.43 -7.69
C ASP A 255 -9.70 -7.31 -8.08
N ASP A 256 -10.94 -7.31 -7.54
CA ASP A 256 -11.96 -6.34 -7.94
C ASP A 256 -11.71 -4.92 -7.35
N VAL A 257 -11.65 -4.83 -6.03
CA VAL A 257 -11.65 -3.53 -5.36
C VAL A 257 -10.40 -3.26 -4.52
N HIS A 258 -9.36 -4.04 -4.71
CA HIS A 258 -8.13 -3.98 -3.89
C HIS A 258 -8.46 -3.93 -2.39
N LYS A 259 -9.29 -4.84 -1.97
CA LYS A 259 -9.64 -5.02 -0.56
C LYS A 259 -8.69 -6.04 0.04
N TYR A 260 -8.15 -5.72 1.20
CA TYR A 260 -7.37 -6.68 1.97
C TYR A 260 -8.30 -7.72 2.59
N GLU A 261 -7.93 -8.99 2.43
CA GLU A 261 -8.71 -10.13 2.91
C GLU A 261 -7.97 -10.84 4.04
N THR A 262 -8.74 -11.37 4.99
CA THR A 262 -8.15 -12.08 6.13
C THR A 262 -7.61 -13.44 5.71
N ILE A 263 -6.38 -13.74 6.08
CA ILE A 263 -5.77 -15.04 5.89
C ILE A 263 -6.12 -15.92 7.08
N LYS A 264 -6.80 -17.04 6.81
CA LYS A 264 -7.25 -17.96 7.84
C LYS A 264 -6.13 -18.81 8.39
N GLN A 265 -5.27 -19.35 7.51
CA GLN A 265 -4.16 -20.21 7.91
C GLN A 265 -3.02 -20.17 6.91
N VAL A 266 -1.80 -20.24 7.42
CA VAL A 266 -0.56 -20.43 6.66
C VAL A 266 0.17 -21.64 7.19
N THR A 267 0.36 -22.65 6.33
CA THR A 267 1.21 -23.80 6.62
C THR A 267 2.44 -23.75 5.74
N MET A 268 3.64 -23.77 6.33
CA MET A 268 4.90 -23.77 5.59
C MET A 268 5.72 -25.02 5.92
N LYS A 269 6.22 -25.69 4.89
CA LYS A 269 7.00 -26.91 4.99
C LYS A 269 8.38 -26.72 4.37
N PHE A 270 9.41 -27.01 5.13
CA PHE A 270 10.80 -27.05 4.65
C PHE A 270 11.26 -28.49 4.54
N ASN A 271 11.60 -28.93 3.32
CA ASN A 271 12.00 -30.31 3.03
C ASN A 271 11.02 -31.33 3.63
N ASN A 272 9.71 -31.11 3.44
CA ASN A 272 8.58 -31.89 3.95
C ASN A 272 8.31 -31.82 5.47
N ASN A 273 9.12 -31.10 6.26
CA ASN A 273 8.84 -30.86 7.66
C ASN A 273 8.02 -29.58 7.83
N THR A 274 6.91 -29.65 8.55
CA THR A 274 6.11 -28.46 8.89
C THR A 274 6.87 -27.60 9.88
N ILE A 275 7.13 -26.36 9.50
CA ILE A 275 7.87 -25.38 10.30
C ILE A 275 6.90 -24.31 10.83
N ILE A 276 5.93 -23.91 10.02
CA ILE A 276 4.89 -22.95 10.38
C ILE A 276 3.55 -23.64 10.13
N ASP A 277 2.70 -23.56 11.12
CA ASP A 277 1.28 -23.92 11.03
C ASP A 277 0.54 -22.90 11.89
N ALA A 278 0.21 -21.77 11.28
CA ALA A 278 -0.22 -20.56 11.97
C ALA A 278 -1.58 -20.12 11.44
N ASP A 279 -2.50 -19.91 12.35
CA ASP A 279 -3.82 -19.36 12.08
C ASP A 279 -3.84 -17.82 12.11
N THR A 280 -5.00 -17.24 11.85
CA THR A 280 -5.21 -15.78 11.89
C THR A 280 -4.79 -15.19 13.24
N LEU A 281 -5.12 -15.86 14.34
CA LEU A 281 -4.82 -15.34 15.69
C LEU A 281 -3.30 -15.21 15.88
N MET A 282 -2.58 -16.27 15.51
CA MET A 282 -1.12 -16.28 15.60
C MET A 282 -0.49 -15.22 14.68
N LEU A 283 -0.90 -15.16 13.39
CA LEU A 283 -0.27 -14.30 12.39
C LEU A 283 -0.58 -12.81 12.59
N CYS A 284 -1.81 -12.50 13.00
CA CYS A 284 -2.28 -11.11 13.04
C CYS A 284 -2.19 -10.47 14.44
N TYR A 285 -2.08 -11.27 15.50
CA TYR A 285 -2.12 -10.75 16.87
C TYR A 285 -0.96 -11.25 17.74
N GLU A 286 -0.71 -12.56 17.84
CA GLU A 286 0.32 -13.07 18.73
C GLU A 286 1.75 -12.71 18.26
N GLN A 287 2.04 -12.87 16.97
CA GLN A 287 3.33 -12.49 16.39
C GLN A 287 3.58 -10.98 16.49
N PRO A 288 2.64 -10.10 16.10
CA PRO A 288 2.78 -8.66 16.31
C PRO A 288 3.02 -8.29 17.78
N LEU A 289 2.16 -8.75 18.67
CA LEU A 289 2.25 -8.44 20.10
C LEU A 289 3.61 -8.83 20.73
N LYS A 290 4.20 -9.94 20.24
CA LYS A 290 5.44 -10.47 20.79
C LYS A 290 6.69 -9.81 20.22
N TYR A 291 6.67 -9.41 18.96
CA TYR A 291 7.89 -9.08 18.22
C TYR A 291 7.92 -7.65 17.65
N TYR A 292 6.79 -6.93 17.65
CA TYR A 292 6.66 -5.63 16.99
C TYR A 292 5.99 -4.59 17.89
N THR A 293 6.16 -3.34 17.52
CA THR A 293 5.55 -2.20 18.21
C THR A 293 4.07 -2.04 17.85
N GLY A 294 3.70 -2.32 16.60
CA GLY A 294 2.34 -2.17 16.07
C GLY A 294 1.60 -3.50 15.90
N ILE A 295 0.37 -3.41 15.38
CA ILE A 295 -0.52 -4.54 15.11
C ILE A 295 -0.97 -4.53 13.64
N THR A 296 -1.41 -5.66 13.11
CA THR A 296 -1.81 -5.80 11.70
C THR A 296 -3.26 -5.40 11.40
N ASN A 297 -4.09 -5.18 12.42
CA ASN A 297 -5.55 -4.96 12.30
C ASN A 297 -6.28 -6.06 11.48
N GLY A 298 -5.71 -7.26 11.37
CA GLY A 298 -6.29 -8.37 10.60
C GLY A 298 -6.12 -8.27 9.08
N ASN A 299 -5.57 -7.17 8.56
CA ASN A 299 -5.43 -6.94 7.12
C ASN A 299 -4.30 -7.74 6.47
N PHE A 300 -3.33 -8.18 7.25
CA PHE A 300 -2.21 -9.01 6.81
C PHE A 300 -1.66 -9.83 7.97
N GLY A 301 -0.98 -10.92 7.66
CA GLY A 301 -0.28 -11.73 8.63
C GLY A 301 1.23 -11.45 8.63
N VAL A 302 1.88 -11.66 9.77
CA VAL A 302 3.35 -11.61 9.88
C VAL A 302 3.88 -12.81 10.66
N TYR A 303 5.06 -13.29 10.26
CA TYR A 303 5.78 -14.32 10.99
C TYR A 303 7.27 -13.98 11.06
N SER A 304 7.81 -13.94 12.28
CA SER A 304 9.21 -13.61 12.52
C SER A 304 10.05 -14.88 12.78
N PHE A 305 11.17 -15.02 12.06
CA PHE A 305 12.24 -15.96 12.35
C PHE A 305 13.34 -15.32 13.21
N SER A 306 13.20 -14.03 13.49
CA SER A 306 14.12 -13.24 14.30
C SER A 306 13.57 -13.09 15.70
N MET A 307 14.45 -13.06 16.72
CA MET A 307 14.05 -12.83 18.10
C MET A 307 13.65 -11.37 18.35
N ASN A 308 14.23 -10.43 17.58
CA ASN A 308 13.87 -9.02 17.59
C ASN A 308 13.99 -8.46 16.16
N PRO A 309 12.90 -8.51 15.37
CA PRO A 309 12.93 -8.09 13.97
C PRO A 309 13.03 -6.55 13.78
N GLU A 310 12.75 -5.75 14.79
CA GLU A 310 12.83 -4.30 14.69
C GLU A 310 14.25 -3.75 14.86
N THR A 311 15.21 -4.57 15.31
CA THR A 311 16.61 -4.13 15.41
C THR A 311 17.28 -4.03 14.04
N TYR A 312 18.24 -3.11 13.94
CA TYR A 312 19.01 -2.91 12.70
C TYR A 312 20.10 -3.97 12.46
N TYR A 313 20.40 -4.79 13.45
CA TYR A 313 21.35 -5.91 13.38
C TYR A 313 20.63 -7.26 13.44
N PRO A 314 21.22 -8.34 12.87
CA PRO A 314 20.58 -9.64 12.86
C PRO A 314 20.42 -10.26 14.25
N THR A 315 19.20 -10.73 14.58
CA THR A 315 18.89 -11.43 15.85
C THR A 315 18.25 -12.81 15.62
N GLY A 316 18.27 -13.31 14.40
CA GLY A 316 17.74 -14.60 13.99
C GLY A 316 17.32 -14.60 12.53
N GLN A 317 17.34 -15.79 11.92
CA GLN A 317 17.00 -15.94 10.51
C GLN A 317 16.84 -17.40 10.12
N VAL A 318 16.20 -17.66 8.99
CA VAL A 318 16.20 -18.94 8.29
C VAL A 318 16.84 -18.77 6.91
N ASN A 319 17.85 -19.58 6.58
CA ASN A 319 18.54 -19.48 5.30
C ASN A 319 17.77 -20.22 4.20
N MET A 320 16.95 -19.50 3.45
CA MET A 320 16.11 -20.04 2.37
C MET A 320 16.93 -20.62 1.20
N SER A 321 18.15 -20.15 0.98
CA SER A 321 19.03 -20.70 -0.07
C SER A 321 19.47 -22.16 0.21
N ARG A 322 19.35 -22.63 1.46
CA ARG A 322 19.72 -24.00 1.86
C ARG A 322 18.54 -24.96 1.91
N ILE A 323 17.32 -24.48 1.61
CA ILE A 323 16.11 -25.28 1.64
C ILE A 323 15.75 -25.67 0.20
N ALA A 324 15.86 -26.97 -0.09
CA ALA A 324 15.62 -27.45 -1.45
C ALA A 324 14.14 -27.42 -1.84
N HIS A 325 13.25 -27.74 -0.89
CA HIS A 325 11.80 -27.73 -1.11
C HIS A 325 11.13 -26.85 -0.07
N ASN A 326 10.68 -25.69 -0.53
CA ASN A 326 10.04 -24.64 0.26
C ASN A 326 8.58 -24.52 -0.17
N LEU A 327 7.70 -25.29 0.46
CA LEU A 327 6.26 -25.34 0.14
C LEU A 327 5.51 -24.45 1.11
N ILE A 328 4.62 -23.64 0.57
CA ILE A 328 3.61 -22.90 1.34
C ILE A 328 2.21 -23.33 0.93
N GLU A 329 1.33 -23.43 1.89
CA GLU A 329 -0.10 -23.60 1.73
C GLU A 329 -0.81 -22.50 2.48
N ILE A 330 -1.71 -21.78 1.80
CA ILE A 330 -2.46 -20.65 2.36
C ILE A 330 -3.95 -20.95 2.22
N GLU A 331 -4.69 -20.72 3.30
CA GLU A 331 -6.14 -20.76 3.34
C GLU A 331 -6.67 -19.36 3.66
N LEU A 332 -7.61 -18.87 2.83
CA LEU A 332 -8.33 -17.62 3.00
C LEU A 332 -9.61 -17.84 3.81
N ASP A 333 -10.00 -16.84 4.60
CA ASP A 333 -11.29 -16.85 5.28
C ASP A 333 -12.36 -16.31 4.33
N THR A 334 -13.39 -17.15 4.06
CA THR A 334 -14.57 -16.79 3.25
C THR A 334 -14.29 -15.93 1.99
N PRO A 335 -13.46 -16.43 1.03
CA PRO A 335 -13.17 -15.66 -0.18
C PRO A 335 -14.42 -15.43 -1.00
N ASP A 336 -14.53 -14.24 -1.63
CA ASP A 336 -15.66 -13.93 -2.50
C ASP A 336 -15.77 -14.93 -3.66
N ALA A 337 -16.99 -15.41 -3.92
CA ALA A 337 -17.26 -16.38 -4.98
C ALA A 337 -17.18 -15.77 -6.39
N ASN A 338 -17.26 -14.45 -6.51
CA ASN A 338 -17.31 -13.75 -7.80
C ASN A 338 -15.93 -13.21 -8.24
N PHE A 339 -15.00 -13.02 -7.32
CA PHE A 339 -13.73 -12.37 -7.60
C PHE A 339 -12.53 -13.28 -7.32
N ALA A 340 -11.52 -13.15 -8.16
CA ALA A 340 -10.23 -13.78 -7.94
C ALA A 340 -9.44 -13.02 -6.85
N HIS A 341 -8.52 -13.73 -6.20
CA HIS A 341 -7.68 -13.16 -5.15
C HIS A 341 -6.21 -13.38 -5.47
N LYS A 342 -5.37 -12.48 -5.02
CA LYS A 342 -3.92 -12.62 -5.04
C LYS A 342 -3.41 -12.62 -3.61
N VAL A 343 -2.61 -13.61 -3.27
CA VAL A 343 -1.88 -13.59 -2.02
C VAL A 343 -0.43 -13.31 -2.30
N TYR A 344 0.04 -12.21 -1.76
CA TYR A 344 1.45 -11.82 -1.81
C TYR A 344 2.16 -12.32 -0.56
N VAL A 345 3.27 -13.00 -0.77
CA VAL A 345 4.18 -13.40 0.30
C VAL A 345 5.43 -12.54 0.15
N TYR A 346 5.72 -11.74 1.14
CA TYR A 346 6.93 -10.93 1.20
C TYR A 346 7.90 -11.56 2.18
N ALA A 347 9.17 -11.62 1.81
CA ALA A 347 10.24 -12.06 2.68
C ALA A 347 11.29 -10.96 2.80
N VAL A 348 11.57 -10.54 4.03
CA VAL A 348 12.66 -9.62 4.34
C VAL A 348 13.90 -10.43 4.66
N ASN A 349 14.91 -10.34 3.80
CA ASN A 349 16.15 -11.10 3.95
C ASN A 349 17.34 -10.18 4.24
N TYR A 350 18.37 -10.75 4.82
CA TYR A 350 19.66 -10.10 4.94
C TYR A 350 20.51 -10.30 3.68
N ASN A 351 21.29 -9.28 3.35
CA ASN A 351 22.37 -9.34 2.37
C ASN A 351 23.52 -8.44 2.83
N VAL A 352 24.62 -8.40 2.10
CA VAL A 352 25.76 -7.55 2.40
C VAL A 352 25.96 -6.55 1.26
N LEU A 353 25.92 -5.27 1.59
CA LEU A 353 26.36 -4.19 0.72
C LEU A 353 27.84 -3.92 0.97
N ARG A 354 28.67 -4.05 -0.06
CA ARG A 354 30.09 -3.72 -0.02
C ARG A 354 30.38 -2.47 -0.80
N ILE A 355 31.16 -1.57 -0.20
CA ILE A 355 31.65 -0.35 -0.84
C ILE A 355 33.14 -0.35 -0.77
N GLU A 356 33.80 -0.29 -1.92
CA GLU A 356 35.25 -0.34 -2.05
C GLU A 356 35.71 0.40 -3.31
N SER A 357 36.80 1.15 -3.22
CA SER A 357 37.44 1.80 -4.37
C SER A 357 36.49 2.71 -5.19
N GLY A 358 35.51 3.33 -4.55
CA GLY A 358 34.54 4.22 -5.19
C GLY A 358 33.32 3.52 -5.76
N LEU A 359 33.21 2.20 -5.60
CA LEU A 359 32.12 1.36 -6.11
C LEU A 359 31.36 0.70 -4.98
N GLY A 360 30.04 0.57 -5.13
CA GLY A 360 29.18 -0.15 -4.22
C GLY A 360 28.37 -1.23 -4.94
N GLY A 361 28.14 -2.36 -4.30
CA GLY A 361 27.36 -3.45 -4.85
C GLY A 361 27.04 -4.52 -3.81
N LEU A 362 26.10 -5.41 -4.16
CA LEU A 362 25.74 -6.55 -3.34
C LEU A 362 26.84 -7.62 -3.41
N LYS A 363 27.11 -8.25 -2.27
CA LYS A 363 28.11 -9.33 -2.18
C LYS A 363 27.51 -10.69 -2.54
N PHE A 364 26.18 -10.86 -2.37
CA PHE A 364 25.48 -12.11 -2.63
C PHE A 364 24.21 -11.88 -3.46
#